data_8c66a3330ba336cb61ef6bfd8b92e21b
#
_entry.id   8c66a3330ba336cb61ef6bfd8b92e21b
#
_cell.length_a   1.000
_cell.length_b   1.000
_cell.length_c   1.000
_cell.angle_alpha   90.00
_cell.angle_beta   90.00
_cell.angle_gamma   90.00
#
_symmetry.space_group_name_H-M   'P 1'
#
loop_
_entity.id
_entity.type
_entity.pdbx_description
1 polymer ?
#
loop_
_entity_poly.entity_id
_entity_poly.type
_entity_poly.pdbx_seq_one_letter_code
_entity_poly.pdbx_strand_id
1 'polypeptide(L)'
;MLRSVSLFVAALLATTVPVAPALADNTTAVKVALIDMSAVVPFVAGQGVGMMGPGMMGSGMGFGMMSPGMMGRGAVGPGMMGMGMMSVRADKTNVKAGDVTFDVTNWSRSVVHEILVVAVDSPDAPLPYDYSKQTVIEEQVKKLGDTDELQPNASKSIDVTLAPGDYLLLCNVPGHYAAGMVVPFSVVP
;
A
#
# COMPACT_ATOMS: atom_id res chain seq x y z
N MET A 1 30.92 80.68 -25.12
CA MET A 1 31.10 79.23 -25.29
C MET A 1 30.20 78.49 -24.32
N LEU A 2 28.96 78.13 -24.76
CA LEU A 2 28.05 77.34 -23.92
C LEU A 2 28.17 75.85 -24.27
N ARG A 3 28.51 75.02 -23.28
CA ARG A 3 28.55 73.56 -23.42
C ARG A 3 27.17 73.00 -22.99
N SER A 4 26.43 72.44 -23.91
CA SER A 4 25.20 71.71 -23.66
C SER A 4 25.55 70.34 -23.02
N VAL A 5 24.96 70.10 -21.88
CA VAL A 5 25.01 68.78 -21.19
C VAL A 5 23.74 68.05 -21.55
N SER A 6 23.84 67.00 -22.36
CA SER A 6 22.71 66.09 -22.65
C SER A 6 22.55 65.07 -21.55
N LEU A 7 21.41 65.11 -20.82
CA LEU A 7 21.01 64.08 -19.89
C LEU A 7 20.38 62.90 -20.68
N PHE A 8 21.02 61.74 -20.65
CA PHE A 8 20.41 60.48 -21.08
C PHE A 8 19.61 59.88 -19.91
N VAL A 9 18.29 59.87 -20.06
CA VAL A 9 17.40 59.15 -19.16
C VAL A 9 17.26 57.71 -19.67
N ALA A 10 17.89 56.77 -18.97
CA ALA A 10 17.73 55.34 -19.28
C ALA A 10 16.41 54.85 -18.66
N ALA A 11 15.43 54.54 -19.49
CA ALA A 11 14.18 53.91 -19.05
C ALA A 11 14.42 52.42 -18.79
N LEU A 12 14.32 52.01 -17.51
CA LEU A 12 14.37 50.62 -17.07
C LEU A 12 13.03 49.96 -17.37
N LEU A 13 12.90 49.19 -18.45
CA LEU A 13 11.73 48.35 -18.73
C LEU A 13 11.76 47.13 -17.80
N ALA A 14 10.95 47.16 -16.75
CA ALA A 14 10.71 46.01 -15.87
C ALA A 14 9.82 44.99 -16.64
N THR A 15 10.42 43.91 -17.13
CA THR A 15 9.68 42.77 -17.68
C THR A 15 9.12 41.92 -16.55
N THR A 16 7.82 42.02 -16.31
CA THR A 16 7.11 41.10 -15.42
C THR A 16 6.94 39.75 -16.11
N VAL A 17 7.70 38.74 -15.65
CA VAL A 17 7.51 37.36 -16.09
C VAL A 17 6.22 36.84 -15.42
N PRO A 18 5.19 36.41 -16.17
CA PRO A 18 4.02 35.82 -15.58
C PRO A 18 4.42 34.51 -14.88
N VAL A 19 4.24 34.46 -13.56
CA VAL A 19 4.33 33.20 -12.80
C VAL A 19 3.09 32.40 -13.17
N ALA A 20 3.28 31.31 -13.92
CA ALA A 20 2.20 30.35 -14.16
C ALA A 20 1.72 29.80 -12.81
N PRO A 21 0.38 29.68 -12.57
CA PRO A 21 -0.11 29.04 -11.39
C PRO A 21 0.45 27.61 -11.35
N ALA A 22 1.09 27.23 -10.25
CA ALA A 22 1.45 25.86 -9.99
C ALA A 22 0.15 25.03 -10.03
N LEU A 23 0.04 24.09 -10.96
CA LEU A 23 -1.04 23.13 -10.96
C LEU A 23 -0.98 22.45 -9.60
N ALA A 24 -2.06 22.51 -8.83
CA ALA A 24 -2.17 21.77 -7.58
C ALA A 24 -1.96 20.30 -7.91
N ASP A 25 -0.90 19.71 -7.38
CA ASP A 25 -0.64 18.29 -7.48
C ASP A 25 -1.75 17.57 -6.70
N ASN A 26 -2.75 17.05 -7.43
CA ASN A 26 -3.87 16.30 -6.87
C ASN A 26 -3.50 14.83 -6.61
N THR A 27 -2.22 14.52 -6.58
CA THR A 27 -1.75 13.16 -6.34
C THR A 27 -2.09 12.71 -4.92
N THR A 28 -2.78 11.58 -4.81
CA THR A 28 -3.09 10.98 -3.51
C THR A 28 -1.96 10.07 -3.06
N ALA A 29 -1.26 10.41 -1.98
CA ALA A 29 -0.27 9.53 -1.39
C ALA A 29 -0.92 8.47 -0.48
N VAL A 30 -0.49 7.21 -0.63
CA VAL A 30 -0.90 6.04 0.16
C VAL A 30 0.35 5.34 0.66
N LYS A 31 0.47 5.19 1.99
CA LYS A 31 1.59 4.47 2.59
C LYS A 31 1.25 2.99 2.71
N VAL A 32 2.14 2.15 2.20
CA VAL A 32 1.98 0.69 2.22
C VAL A 32 3.13 0.08 3.01
N ALA A 33 2.79 -0.73 4.01
CA ALA A 33 3.74 -1.46 4.83
C ALA A 33 3.66 -2.96 4.52
N LEU A 34 4.80 -3.56 4.17
CA LEU A 34 4.98 -5.00 4.02
C LEU A 34 5.59 -5.53 5.31
N ILE A 35 4.87 -6.42 5.98
CA ILE A 35 5.16 -6.80 7.36
C ILE A 35 5.20 -8.32 7.45
N ASP A 36 6.20 -8.85 8.14
CA ASP A 36 6.25 -10.23 8.62
C ASP A 36 6.55 -10.26 10.13
N MET A 37 6.69 -11.45 10.71
CA MET A 37 7.00 -11.59 12.14
C MET A 37 8.34 -11.00 12.56
N SER A 38 9.25 -10.74 11.62
CA SER A 38 10.56 -10.12 11.89
C SER A 38 10.50 -8.60 11.90
N ALA A 39 9.38 -8.00 11.42
CA ALA A 39 9.22 -6.57 11.26
C ALA A 39 9.20 -5.83 12.59
N VAL A 40 9.95 -4.74 12.68
CA VAL A 40 9.81 -3.74 13.74
C VAL A 40 9.07 -2.54 13.17
N VAL A 41 7.74 -2.55 13.31
CA VAL A 41 6.93 -1.43 12.85
C VAL A 41 7.01 -0.31 13.89
N PRO A 42 7.35 0.93 13.51
CA PRO A 42 7.17 2.07 14.39
C PRO A 42 5.69 2.17 14.76
N PHE A 43 5.41 2.34 16.06
CA PHE A 43 4.05 2.50 16.54
C PHE A 43 3.42 3.75 15.93
N VAL A 44 2.51 3.56 14.99
CA VAL A 44 1.67 4.65 14.48
C VAL A 44 0.48 4.77 15.42
N ALA A 45 0.49 5.79 16.27
CA ALA A 45 -0.60 6.08 17.20
C ALA A 45 -1.91 6.25 16.41
N GLY A 46 -2.84 5.31 16.58
CA GLY A 46 -4.18 5.38 15.98
C GLY A 46 -4.68 4.10 15.30
N GLN A 47 -3.80 3.18 14.95
CA GLN A 47 -4.24 1.86 14.47
C GLN A 47 -4.04 0.85 15.60
N GLY A 48 -5.13 0.39 16.20
CA GLY A 48 -5.13 -0.57 17.29
C GLY A 48 -4.52 -1.91 16.89
N VAL A 49 -3.21 -1.98 16.96
CA VAL A 49 -2.50 -3.26 16.96
C VAL A 49 -2.71 -3.80 18.36
N GLY A 50 -3.62 -4.77 18.52
CA GLY A 50 -3.75 -5.51 19.76
C GLY A 50 -2.41 -6.15 20.10
N MET A 51 -1.56 -5.44 20.84
CA MET A 51 -0.42 -6.03 21.49
C MET A 51 -0.93 -7.00 22.54
N MET A 52 -0.70 -8.29 22.32
CA MET A 52 -0.63 -9.23 23.45
C MET A 52 0.54 -8.78 24.32
N GLY A 53 0.23 -8.08 25.40
CA GLY A 53 1.19 -7.71 26.43
C GLY A 53 1.82 -8.98 27.04
N PRO A 54 3.08 -8.90 27.53
CA PRO A 54 3.74 -10.00 28.25
C PRO A 54 3.10 -10.15 29.64
N GLY A 55 1.88 -10.72 29.71
CA GLY A 55 1.14 -10.78 30.97
C GLY A 55 0.09 -11.87 31.08
N MET A 56 -0.04 -12.77 30.11
CA MET A 56 -0.97 -13.90 30.19
C MET A 56 -0.29 -15.25 30.07
N MET A 57 0.74 -15.48 30.89
CA MET A 57 1.09 -16.83 31.35
C MET A 57 0.47 -17.02 32.74
N GLY A 58 -0.85 -17.14 32.77
CA GLY A 58 -1.62 -17.56 33.93
C GLY A 58 -1.99 -19.02 33.79
N SER A 59 -1.43 -19.86 34.67
CA SER A 59 -1.73 -21.27 34.86
C SER A 59 -3.23 -21.55 34.95
N GLY A 60 -3.78 -22.37 34.06
CA GLY A 60 -5.15 -22.84 34.10
C GLY A 60 -5.33 -24.01 33.16
N MET A 61 -4.91 -25.22 33.59
CA MET A 61 -5.34 -26.47 32.97
C MET A 61 -6.86 -26.64 33.28
N GLY A 62 -7.68 -26.42 32.26
CA GLY A 62 -9.11 -26.77 32.27
C GLY A 62 -9.39 -27.61 31.02
N PHE A 63 -9.40 -28.93 31.17
CA PHE A 63 -10.00 -29.84 30.20
C PHE A 63 -11.49 -29.62 30.18
N GLY A 64 -12.00 -28.73 29.32
CA GLY A 64 -13.42 -28.57 29.05
C GLY A 64 -13.81 -29.36 27.81
N MET A 65 -14.67 -30.37 28.01
CA MET A 65 -15.28 -31.24 27.00
C MET A 65 -15.85 -30.42 25.84
N MET A 66 -15.36 -30.67 24.63
CA MET A 66 -15.98 -30.18 23.39
C MET A 66 -17.32 -30.91 23.16
N SER A 67 -18.42 -30.18 23.26
CA SER A 67 -19.71 -30.65 22.75
C SER A 67 -19.68 -30.66 21.19
N PRO A 68 -20.08 -31.77 20.53
CA PRO A 68 -20.20 -31.83 19.08
C PRO A 68 -21.56 -31.23 18.68
N GLY A 69 -21.57 -29.95 18.27
CA GLY A 69 -22.85 -29.37 17.88
C GLY A 69 -22.88 -27.95 17.35
N MET A 70 -21.76 -27.31 17.05
CA MET A 70 -21.77 -25.96 16.42
C MET A 70 -20.78 -25.84 15.25
N MET A 71 -20.99 -26.65 14.21
CA MET A 71 -20.50 -26.29 12.88
C MET A 71 -21.53 -25.39 12.20
N GLY A 72 -21.67 -24.16 12.68
CA GLY A 72 -22.24 -23.08 11.90
C GLY A 72 -21.26 -22.73 10.77
N ARG A 73 -21.70 -22.90 9.52
CA ARG A 73 -21.04 -22.35 8.33
C ARG A 73 -21.09 -20.82 8.42
N GLY A 74 -20.25 -20.23 9.24
CA GLY A 74 -19.92 -18.82 9.18
C GLY A 74 -18.93 -18.65 8.05
N ALA A 75 -19.29 -17.88 7.04
CA ALA A 75 -18.37 -17.44 6.00
C ALA A 75 -17.18 -16.75 6.71
N VAL A 76 -16.05 -17.44 6.79
CA VAL A 76 -14.77 -16.84 7.15
C VAL A 76 -14.38 -16.00 5.94
N GLY A 77 -14.68 -14.70 6.00
CA GLY A 77 -14.17 -13.76 5.02
C GLY A 77 -12.64 -13.82 5.00
N PRO A 78 -12.00 -13.50 3.85
CA PRO A 78 -10.55 -13.62 3.67
C PRO A 78 -9.72 -12.82 4.68
N GLY A 79 -10.34 -11.97 5.50
CA GLY A 79 -9.67 -11.18 6.54
C GLY A 79 -9.43 -11.88 7.89
N MET A 80 -10.00 -13.06 8.17
CA MET A 80 -9.88 -13.70 9.49
C MET A 80 -8.87 -14.85 9.58
N MET A 81 -8.46 -15.43 8.46
CA MET A 81 -7.32 -16.37 8.43
C MET A 81 -5.96 -15.67 8.29
N GLY A 82 -5.95 -14.39 8.07
CA GLY A 82 -4.76 -13.56 7.87
C GLY A 82 -4.15 -12.97 9.14
N MET A 83 -4.32 -13.55 10.32
CA MET A 83 -3.33 -13.39 11.40
C MET A 83 -2.09 -14.22 11.07
N GLY A 84 -1.84 -14.41 9.78
CA GLY A 84 -0.66 -14.99 9.22
C GLY A 84 0.56 -14.16 9.57
N MET A 85 1.68 -14.82 9.61
CA MET A 85 3.00 -14.27 9.91
C MET A 85 3.44 -13.16 8.95
N MET A 86 2.63 -12.85 7.93
CA MET A 86 2.90 -11.86 6.88
C MET A 86 1.64 -11.07 6.53
N SER A 87 1.77 -9.77 6.22
CA SER A 87 0.63 -8.93 5.82
C SER A 87 1.05 -7.72 4.99
N VAL A 88 0.14 -7.29 4.11
CA VAL A 88 0.16 -5.96 3.49
C VAL A 88 -0.76 -5.04 4.28
N ARG A 89 -0.30 -3.84 4.59
CA ARG A 89 -1.12 -2.81 5.25
C ARG A 89 -1.00 -1.50 4.49
N ALA A 90 -2.14 -0.89 4.20
CA ALA A 90 -2.21 0.46 3.64
C ALA A 90 -2.84 1.42 4.68
N ASP A 91 -2.36 2.65 4.74
CA ASP A 91 -2.92 3.69 5.63
C ASP A 91 -4.29 4.17 5.13
N LYS A 92 -4.56 4.00 3.84
CA LYS A 92 -5.85 4.25 3.18
C LYS A 92 -6.16 3.08 2.26
N THR A 93 -7.38 2.58 2.31
CA THR A 93 -7.88 1.52 1.42
C THR A 93 -9.01 2.00 0.51
N ASN A 94 -9.35 3.29 0.60
CA ASN A 94 -10.33 3.96 -0.25
C ASN A 94 -9.81 5.36 -0.61
N VAL A 95 -9.74 5.68 -1.90
CA VAL A 95 -9.28 6.97 -2.41
C VAL A 95 -10.14 7.44 -3.57
N LYS A 96 -9.98 8.71 -3.98
CA LYS A 96 -10.59 9.23 -5.21
C LYS A 96 -9.79 8.79 -6.44
N ALA A 97 -10.50 8.70 -7.57
CA ALA A 97 -9.89 8.45 -8.86
C ALA A 97 -8.90 9.57 -9.25
N GLY A 98 -7.83 9.17 -9.91
CA GLY A 98 -6.76 10.07 -10.34
C GLY A 98 -5.38 9.48 -10.10
N ASP A 99 -4.39 10.34 -9.96
CA ASP A 99 -3.02 9.93 -9.72
C ASP A 99 -2.82 9.56 -8.24
N VAL A 100 -2.29 8.36 -8.01
CA VAL A 100 -2.02 7.79 -6.69
C VAL A 100 -0.55 7.40 -6.61
N THR A 101 0.15 7.90 -5.60
CA THR A 101 1.50 7.46 -5.26
C THR A 101 1.41 6.45 -4.11
N PHE A 102 1.87 5.23 -4.33
CA PHE A 102 2.05 4.24 -3.27
C PHE A 102 3.48 4.30 -2.76
N ASP A 103 3.64 4.75 -1.51
CA ASP A 103 4.92 4.75 -0.78
C ASP A 103 5.06 3.41 -0.03
N VAL A 104 5.74 2.46 -0.64
CA VAL A 104 5.87 1.10 -0.15
C VAL A 104 7.14 0.93 0.67
N THR A 105 7.03 0.37 1.86
CA THR A 105 8.18 0.03 2.72
C THR A 105 8.12 -1.44 3.13
N ASN A 106 9.19 -2.16 2.86
CA ASN A 106 9.41 -3.49 3.39
C ASN A 106 9.99 -3.39 4.82
N TRP A 107 9.15 -3.63 5.84
CA TRP A 107 9.55 -3.60 7.25
C TRP A 107 10.15 -4.92 7.75
N SER A 108 10.21 -5.95 6.91
CA SER A 108 10.91 -7.19 7.24
C SER A 108 12.39 -6.93 7.50
N ARG A 109 12.98 -7.74 8.38
CA ARG A 109 14.42 -7.74 8.63
C ARG A 109 15.16 -8.75 7.76
N SER A 110 14.47 -9.71 7.18
CA SER A 110 15.10 -10.86 6.55
C SER A 110 14.42 -11.37 5.29
N VAL A 111 13.19 -10.90 5.00
CA VAL A 111 12.38 -11.41 3.89
C VAL A 111 12.20 -10.36 2.82
N VAL A 112 12.39 -10.75 1.58
CA VAL A 112 12.10 -9.94 0.39
C VAL A 112 10.59 -9.92 0.18
N HIS A 113 10.06 -8.75 -0.15
CA HIS A 113 8.66 -8.54 -0.50
C HIS A 113 8.54 -7.67 -1.75
N GLU A 114 7.37 -7.67 -2.37
CA GLU A 114 7.02 -6.75 -3.45
C GLU A 114 5.58 -6.31 -3.31
N ILE A 115 5.14 -5.32 -4.06
CA ILE A 115 3.73 -4.97 -4.24
C ILE A 115 3.40 -4.95 -5.72
N LEU A 116 2.32 -5.64 -6.07
CA LEU A 116 1.60 -5.48 -7.32
C LEU A 116 0.30 -4.73 -7.05
N VAL A 117 -0.04 -3.79 -7.93
CA VAL A 117 -1.35 -3.11 -8.00
C VAL A 117 -2.14 -3.76 -9.13
N VAL A 118 -3.20 -4.47 -8.79
CA VAL A 118 -4.00 -5.26 -9.74
C VAL A 118 -5.45 -4.78 -9.72
N ALA A 119 -6.00 -4.43 -10.91
CA ALA A 119 -7.42 -4.16 -11.03
C ALA A 119 -8.21 -5.48 -11.07
N VAL A 120 -9.35 -5.51 -10.36
CA VAL A 120 -10.23 -6.68 -10.26
C VAL A 120 -11.69 -6.28 -10.44
N ASP A 121 -12.52 -7.21 -10.88
CA ASP A 121 -13.97 -7.00 -10.95
C ASP A 121 -14.64 -7.16 -9.58
N SER A 122 -14.00 -7.91 -8.67
CA SER A 122 -14.41 -8.09 -7.29
C SER A 122 -13.20 -8.40 -6.42
N PRO A 123 -13.07 -7.76 -5.24
CA PRO A 123 -11.95 -8.02 -4.33
C PRO A 123 -11.94 -9.44 -3.76
N ASP A 124 -13.09 -10.16 -3.81
CA ASP A 124 -13.23 -11.53 -3.32
C ASP A 124 -13.01 -12.57 -4.42
N ALA A 125 -12.85 -12.16 -5.69
CA ALA A 125 -12.62 -13.09 -6.79
C ALA A 125 -11.21 -13.71 -6.71
N PRO A 126 -11.09 -15.04 -6.88
CA PRO A 126 -9.77 -15.68 -6.88
C PRO A 126 -8.97 -15.21 -8.09
N LEU A 127 -7.70 -14.87 -7.88
CA LEU A 127 -6.79 -14.55 -8.97
C LEU A 127 -6.25 -15.83 -9.63
N PRO A 128 -5.89 -15.77 -10.92
CA PRO A 128 -5.15 -16.84 -11.59
C PRO A 128 -3.85 -17.14 -10.85
N TYR A 129 -3.65 -18.37 -10.40
CA TYR A 129 -2.54 -18.73 -9.52
C TYR A 129 -1.79 -19.97 -10.03
N ASP A 130 -0.48 -19.86 -10.16
CA ASP A 130 0.41 -20.97 -10.49
C ASP A 130 0.85 -21.68 -9.20
N TYR A 131 0.24 -22.84 -8.92
CA TYR A 131 0.56 -23.63 -7.73
C TYR A 131 1.99 -24.19 -7.74
N SER A 132 2.62 -24.33 -8.89
CA SER A 132 4.00 -24.85 -9.00
C SER A 132 5.04 -23.79 -8.66
N LYS A 133 4.78 -22.54 -9.04
CA LYS A 133 5.61 -21.38 -8.72
C LYS A 133 5.17 -20.69 -7.44
N GLN A 134 3.97 -20.97 -6.95
CA GLN A 134 3.34 -20.33 -5.81
C GLN A 134 3.15 -18.80 -5.99
N THR A 135 2.80 -18.38 -7.21
CA THR A 135 2.62 -16.97 -7.58
C THR A 135 1.31 -16.74 -8.32
N VAL A 136 0.80 -15.52 -8.26
CA VAL A 136 -0.25 -15.04 -9.19
C VAL A 136 0.35 -14.96 -10.59
N ILE A 137 -0.41 -15.40 -11.60
CA ILE A 137 0.01 -15.36 -13.01
C ILE A 137 -0.20 -13.94 -13.53
N GLU A 138 0.87 -13.13 -13.54
CA GLU A 138 0.80 -11.70 -13.85
C GLU A 138 0.27 -11.41 -15.25
N GLU A 139 0.56 -12.26 -16.22
CA GLU A 139 0.09 -12.12 -17.60
C GLU A 139 -1.43 -12.31 -17.75
N GLN A 140 -2.09 -12.86 -16.72
CA GLN A 140 -3.55 -13.12 -16.70
C GLN A 140 -4.31 -12.13 -15.82
N VAL A 141 -3.64 -11.16 -15.19
CA VAL A 141 -4.25 -10.12 -14.37
C VAL A 141 -3.99 -8.75 -14.97
N LYS A 142 -4.85 -7.79 -14.65
CA LYS A 142 -4.64 -6.40 -15.06
C LYS A 142 -3.72 -5.70 -14.06
N LYS A 143 -2.41 -5.92 -14.19
CA LYS A 143 -1.38 -5.24 -13.41
C LYS A 143 -1.23 -3.81 -13.90
N LEU A 144 -1.25 -2.83 -12.99
CA LEU A 144 -1.13 -1.41 -13.27
C LEU A 144 0.21 -0.83 -12.82
N GLY A 145 0.87 -1.47 -11.88
CA GLY A 145 2.18 -1.10 -11.39
C GLY A 145 2.71 -2.11 -10.39
N ASP A 146 4.02 -2.07 -10.16
CA ASP A 146 4.70 -2.89 -9.15
C ASP A 146 5.95 -2.20 -8.61
N THR A 147 6.45 -2.70 -7.50
CA THR A 147 7.68 -2.21 -6.88
C THR A 147 8.93 -2.96 -7.31
N ASP A 148 8.83 -4.04 -8.07
CA ASP A 148 9.83 -5.09 -8.08
C ASP A 148 10.11 -5.63 -6.65
N GLU A 149 11.05 -6.55 -6.51
CA GLU A 149 11.43 -7.08 -5.20
C GLU A 149 12.15 -6.03 -4.33
N LEU A 150 11.56 -5.73 -3.18
CA LEU A 150 12.15 -4.87 -2.17
C LEU A 150 12.93 -5.70 -1.14
N GLN A 151 14.21 -5.39 -1.01
CA GLN A 151 15.05 -5.99 0.02
C GLN A 151 14.57 -5.59 1.43
N PRO A 152 14.93 -6.32 2.48
CA PRO A 152 14.63 -5.94 3.85
C PRO A 152 14.98 -4.49 4.17
N ASN A 153 14.04 -3.76 4.81
CA ASN A 153 14.12 -2.34 5.14
C ASN A 153 14.22 -1.37 3.93
N ALA A 154 14.02 -1.86 2.71
CA ALA A 154 13.97 -1.00 1.53
C ALA A 154 12.58 -0.35 1.36
N SER A 155 12.57 0.81 0.68
CA SER A 155 11.34 1.52 0.30
C SER A 155 11.42 1.91 -1.16
N LYS A 156 10.24 1.98 -1.81
CA LYS A 156 10.08 2.46 -3.19
C LYS A 156 8.71 3.11 -3.33
N SER A 157 8.64 4.21 -4.07
CA SER A 157 7.36 4.81 -4.47
C SER A 157 7.04 4.39 -5.91
N ILE A 158 5.76 4.14 -6.17
CA ILE A 158 5.22 3.89 -7.50
C ILE A 158 4.03 4.81 -7.74
N ASP A 159 3.97 5.41 -8.92
CA ASP A 159 2.90 6.30 -9.34
C ASP A 159 1.99 5.56 -10.31
N VAL A 160 0.69 5.57 -10.04
CA VAL A 160 -0.32 4.87 -10.84
C VAL A 160 -1.55 5.76 -11.00
N THR A 161 -2.04 5.93 -12.22
CA THR A 161 -3.35 6.58 -12.46
C THR A 161 -4.45 5.55 -12.34
N LEU A 162 -5.34 5.72 -11.35
CA LEU A 162 -6.42 4.79 -11.04
C LEU A 162 -7.78 5.36 -11.44
N ALA A 163 -8.55 4.58 -12.21
CA ALA A 163 -9.96 4.83 -12.49
C ALA A 163 -10.84 4.34 -11.32
N PRO A 164 -12.10 4.81 -11.20
CA PRO A 164 -13.04 4.23 -10.24
C PRO A 164 -13.17 2.71 -10.43
N GLY A 165 -13.10 1.93 -9.34
CA GLY A 165 -13.15 0.47 -9.37
C GLY A 165 -12.49 -0.18 -8.17
N ASP A 166 -12.41 -1.50 -8.21
CA ASP A 166 -11.81 -2.31 -7.17
C ASP A 166 -10.43 -2.82 -7.60
N TYR A 167 -9.54 -2.86 -6.63
CA TYR A 167 -8.13 -3.23 -6.81
C TYR A 167 -7.67 -4.14 -5.68
N LEU A 168 -6.60 -4.86 -5.92
CA LEU A 168 -5.84 -5.57 -4.89
C LEU A 168 -4.41 -5.05 -4.87
N LEU A 169 -3.90 -4.78 -3.67
CA LEU A 169 -2.47 -4.63 -3.42
C LEU A 169 -1.98 -5.95 -2.85
N LEU A 170 -1.11 -6.64 -3.54
CA LEU A 170 -0.66 -7.98 -3.15
C LEU A 170 0.86 -8.15 -3.31
N CYS A 171 1.42 -9.05 -2.51
CA CYS A 171 2.80 -9.49 -2.67
C CYS A 171 2.84 -10.76 -3.50
N ASN A 172 3.61 -10.78 -4.61
CA ASN A 172 3.69 -11.93 -5.51
C ASN A 172 5.00 -12.74 -5.36
N VAL A 173 5.80 -12.47 -4.33
CA VAL A 173 6.90 -13.36 -3.96
C VAL A 173 6.33 -14.75 -3.67
N PRO A 174 6.98 -15.85 -4.12
CA PRO A 174 6.44 -17.20 -4.01
C PRO A 174 5.88 -17.54 -2.63
N GLY A 175 4.61 -17.94 -2.58
CA GLY A 175 3.87 -18.32 -1.37
C GLY A 175 3.27 -17.16 -0.58
N HIS A 176 3.67 -15.91 -0.80
CA HIS A 176 3.25 -14.77 0.02
C HIS A 176 1.77 -14.39 -0.19
N TYR A 177 1.30 -14.38 -1.44
CA TYR A 177 -0.12 -14.19 -1.72
C TYR A 177 -0.99 -15.26 -1.04
N ALA A 178 -0.61 -16.52 -1.16
CA ALA A 178 -1.32 -17.63 -0.52
C ALA A 178 -1.26 -17.58 1.01
N ALA A 179 -0.21 -16.96 1.59
CA ALA A 179 -0.09 -16.69 3.02
C ALA A 179 -0.94 -15.50 3.49
N GLY A 180 -1.67 -14.81 2.58
CA GLY A 180 -2.57 -13.71 2.91
C GLY A 180 -1.95 -12.32 2.76
N MET A 181 -0.81 -12.18 2.08
CA MET A 181 -0.24 -10.88 1.76
C MET A 181 -1.00 -10.19 0.63
N VAL A 182 -2.22 -9.80 0.93
CA VAL A 182 -3.12 -9.08 0.03
C VAL A 182 -4.06 -8.17 0.82
N VAL A 183 -4.37 -7.00 0.28
CA VAL A 183 -5.34 -6.06 0.84
C VAL A 183 -6.23 -5.49 -0.27
N PRO A 184 -7.57 -5.49 -0.09
CA PRO A 184 -8.49 -4.80 -0.98
C PRO A 184 -8.27 -3.29 -0.94
N PHE A 185 -8.42 -2.66 -2.11
CA PHE A 185 -8.26 -1.21 -2.29
C PHE A 185 -9.33 -0.71 -3.26
N SER A 186 -10.11 0.28 -2.86
CA SER A 186 -11.23 0.80 -3.65
C SER A 186 -10.95 2.22 -4.12
N VAL A 187 -11.36 2.54 -5.34
CA VAL A 187 -11.25 3.88 -5.92
C VAL A 187 -12.64 4.38 -6.26
N VAL A 188 -13.01 5.51 -5.66
CA VAL A 188 -14.30 6.17 -5.88
C VAL A 188 -14.15 7.36 -6.84
N PRO A 189 -15.25 7.77 -7.52
CA PRO A 189 -15.26 8.95 -8.39
C PRO A 189 -14.83 10.25 -7.71
#